data_3faa2f2e757d35b6e8949c3dc22a533f
#
_entry.id   3faa2f2e757d35b6e8949c3dc22a533f
#
_cell.length_a   1.000
_cell.length_b   1.000
_cell.length_c   1.000
_cell.angle_alpha   90.00
_cell.angle_beta   90.00
_cell.angle_gamma   90.00
#
_symmetry.space_group_name_H-M   'P 1'
#
loop_
_entity.id
_entity.type
_entity.pdbx_description
1 polymer ?
#
loop_
_entity_poly.entity_id
_entity_poly.type
_entity_poly.pdbx_seq_one_letter_code
_entity_poly.pdbx_strand_id
1 'polypeptide(L)'
;MLSAPISKAVVIGTGMMGPGIGLVLALGGVSTTLVSRTAEGAARGLTSVRDQAAVLISNQLADAETVDHALARLSASTALEQAAGSADLVIESGPEDLLYKQSLFEQLDRISPPTAILASNTSSLSITQIASRCQHRDRIMTAHFWNPPLLVPLVEIVCSDDTDPLVADDLRTLLAACGKVPVMVRKDRPGQLGNRLQVAMIREAAYMIAEGIATAEDIDLAIQNGLGLRFPAYGLLTHQDNVGLDLTLAVNAYVSQDLYRSPDPPPYLRELVARGDLGVKTGKGFFDWTDRSAGEAKARRDQFLIGFLRAQRNH
;
A
#
# COMPACT_ATOMS: atom_id res chain seq x y z
N MET A 1 6.88 -4.49 28.27
CA MET A 1 5.98 -5.65 28.39
C MET A 1 5.21 -5.69 27.10
N LEU A 2 5.17 -6.82 26.43
CA LEU A 2 4.34 -6.99 25.24
C LEU A 2 2.90 -6.62 25.62
N SER A 3 2.28 -5.71 24.86
CA SER A 3 0.85 -5.46 24.95
C SER A 3 0.09 -6.77 24.69
N ALA A 4 -1.16 -6.85 25.09
CA ALA A 4 -2.00 -8.02 24.82
C ALA A 4 -2.00 -8.34 23.31
N PRO A 5 -2.01 -9.61 22.90
CA PRO A 5 -1.97 -9.96 21.49
C PRO A 5 -3.19 -9.38 20.76
N ILE A 6 -2.95 -8.76 19.60
CA ILE A 6 -4.02 -8.27 18.73
C ILE A 6 -4.76 -9.46 18.15
N SER A 7 -6.00 -9.66 18.59
CA SER A 7 -6.83 -10.81 18.23
C SER A 7 -8.06 -10.44 17.40
N LYS A 8 -8.51 -9.18 17.50
CA LYS A 8 -9.69 -8.66 16.82
C LYS A 8 -9.35 -7.42 16.03
N ALA A 9 -9.63 -7.44 14.75
CA ALA A 9 -9.44 -6.30 13.85
C ALA A 9 -10.74 -5.88 13.17
N VAL A 10 -10.81 -4.59 12.87
CA VAL A 10 -11.85 -3.98 12.03
C VAL A 10 -11.18 -3.36 10.83
N VAL A 11 -11.71 -3.63 9.63
CA VAL A 11 -11.31 -2.93 8.41
C VAL A 11 -12.49 -2.12 7.90
N ILE A 12 -12.35 -0.79 7.91
CA ILE A 12 -13.40 0.13 7.47
C ILE A 12 -13.22 0.40 5.99
N GLY A 13 -14.23 0.06 5.21
CA GLY A 13 -14.23 0.18 3.75
C GLY A 13 -14.15 -1.17 3.06
N THR A 14 -15.10 -1.39 2.14
CA THR A 14 -15.24 -2.64 1.35
C THR A 14 -14.97 -2.38 -0.14
N GLY A 15 -14.16 -1.37 -0.42
CA GLY A 15 -13.68 -1.03 -1.75
C GLY A 15 -12.52 -1.92 -2.22
N MET A 16 -11.64 -1.35 -3.04
CA MET A 16 -10.54 -2.07 -3.70
C MET A 16 -9.58 -2.76 -2.73
N MET A 17 -9.23 -2.11 -1.60
CA MET A 17 -8.19 -2.56 -0.69
C MET A 17 -8.73 -3.34 0.52
N GLY A 18 -9.85 -2.88 1.11
CA GLY A 18 -10.34 -3.38 2.39
C GLY A 18 -10.57 -4.90 2.46
N PRO A 19 -11.22 -5.53 1.47
CA PRO A 19 -11.41 -6.98 1.46
C PRO A 19 -10.08 -7.76 1.51
N GLY A 20 -9.09 -7.35 0.73
CA GLY A 20 -7.78 -7.98 0.73
C GLY A 20 -6.99 -7.74 2.03
N ILE A 21 -7.08 -6.55 2.61
CA ILE A 21 -6.50 -6.27 3.95
C ILE A 21 -7.14 -7.18 5.00
N GLY A 22 -8.48 -7.29 4.98
CA GLY A 22 -9.20 -8.18 5.89
C GLY A 22 -8.78 -9.65 5.75
N LEU A 23 -8.60 -10.13 4.51
CA LEU A 23 -8.14 -11.50 4.26
C LEU A 23 -6.69 -11.71 4.74
N VAL A 24 -5.79 -10.74 4.56
CA VAL A 24 -4.41 -10.80 5.09
C VAL A 24 -4.44 -10.99 6.61
N LEU A 25 -5.21 -10.19 7.34
CA LEU A 25 -5.31 -10.28 8.80
C LEU A 25 -5.91 -11.62 9.25
N ALA A 26 -6.95 -12.09 8.56
CA ALA A 26 -7.60 -13.36 8.85
C ALA A 26 -6.69 -14.57 8.60
N LEU A 27 -5.88 -14.55 7.55
CA LEU A 27 -4.82 -15.55 7.28
C LEU A 27 -3.77 -15.55 8.39
N GLY A 28 -3.46 -14.38 8.96
CA GLY A 28 -2.62 -14.24 10.15
C GLY A 28 -3.26 -14.64 11.47
N GLY A 29 -4.50 -15.19 11.45
CA GLY A 29 -5.20 -15.69 12.64
C GLY A 29 -6.06 -14.66 13.39
N VAL A 30 -6.17 -13.42 12.89
CA VAL A 30 -6.92 -12.34 13.50
C VAL A 30 -8.40 -12.41 13.11
N SER A 31 -9.31 -12.39 14.08
CA SER A 31 -10.75 -12.26 13.83
C SER A 31 -11.06 -10.88 13.27
N THR A 32 -11.53 -10.81 12.02
CA THR A 32 -11.61 -9.54 11.28
C THR A 32 -13.04 -9.24 10.84
N THR A 33 -13.50 -8.02 11.13
CA THR A 33 -14.81 -7.53 10.68
C THR A 33 -14.62 -6.44 9.62
N LEU A 34 -15.15 -6.67 8.42
CA LEU A 34 -15.25 -5.64 7.39
C LEU A 34 -16.43 -4.72 7.70
N VAL A 35 -16.19 -3.43 7.81
CA VAL A 35 -17.26 -2.45 8.06
C VAL A 35 -17.56 -1.66 6.79
N SER A 36 -18.82 -1.65 6.38
CA SER A 36 -19.35 -0.88 5.25
C SER A 36 -20.49 0.03 5.72
N ARG A 37 -20.72 1.11 4.97
CA ARG A 37 -21.84 2.01 5.22
C ARG A 37 -23.21 1.41 4.90
N THR A 38 -23.25 0.37 4.06
CA THR A 38 -24.48 -0.27 3.62
C THR A 38 -24.37 -1.80 3.69
N ALA A 39 -25.51 -2.49 3.85
CA ALA A 39 -25.57 -3.95 3.85
C ALA A 39 -25.08 -4.56 2.53
N GLU A 40 -25.41 -3.92 1.40
CA GLU A 40 -24.95 -4.33 0.06
C GLU A 40 -23.42 -4.19 -0.06
N GLY A 41 -22.87 -3.12 0.49
CA GLY A 41 -21.40 -2.92 0.54
C GLY A 41 -20.71 -3.98 1.39
N ALA A 42 -21.29 -4.35 2.54
CA ALA A 42 -20.79 -5.40 3.38
C ALA A 42 -20.82 -6.78 2.68
N ALA A 43 -21.93 -7.10 2.01
CA ALA A 43 -22.06 -8.33 1.23
C ALA A 43 -21.07 -8.39 0.05
N ARG A 44 -20.92 -7.31 -0.72
CA ARG A 44 -19.89 -7.23 -1.78
C ARG A 44 -18.49 -7.41 -1.24
N GLY A 45 -18.19 -6.85 -0.05
CA GLY A 45 -16.91 -7.04 0.62
C GLY A 45 -16.58 -8.51 0.87
N LEU A 46 -17.54 -9.27 1.42
CA LEU A 46 -17.38 -10.71 1.64
C LEU A 46 -17.26 -11.52 0.35
N THR A 47 -17.99 -11.15 -0.70
CA THR A 47 -17.83 -11.76 -2.02
C THR A 47 -16.42 -11.53 -2.55
N SER A 48 -15.93 -10.29 -2.52
CA SER A 48 -14.57 -9.96 -2.94
C SER A 48 -13.49 -10.70 -2.13
N VAL A 49 -13.71 -10.93 -0.83
CA VAL A 49 -12.80 -11.77 -0.02
C VAL A 49 -12.76 -13.20 -0.55
N ARG A 50 -13.93 -13.81 -0.85
CA ARG A 50 -13.97 -15.19 -1.39
C ARG A 50 -13.31 -15.30 -2.76
N ASP A 51 -13.53 -14.32 -3.64
CA ASP A 51 -12.90 -14.27 -4.96
C ASP A 51 -11.37 -14.19 -4.85
N GLN A 52 -10.87 -13.34 -3.95
CA GLN A 52 -9.45 -13.20 -3.68
C GLN A 52 -8.85 -14.46 -3.01
N ALA A 53 -9.60 -15.10 -2.13
CA ALA A 53 -9.21 -16.37 -1.50
C ALA A 53 -9.09 -17.49 -2.53
N ALA A 54 -10.00 -17.57 -3.50
CA ALA A 54 -9.93 -18.53 -4.60
C ALA A 54 -8.66 -18.32 -5.46
N VAL A 55 -8.23 -17.06 -5.65
CA VAL A 55 -6.97 -16.76 -6.35
C VAL A 55 -5.77 -17.31 -5.58
N LEU A 56 -5.75 -17.26 -4.25
CA LEU A 56 -4.66 -17.82 -3.44
C LEU A 56 -4.57 -19.33 -3.59
N ILE A 57 -5.71 -20.04 -3.52
CA ILE A 57 -5.77 -21.49 -3.67
C ILE A 57 -5.36 -21.92 -5.07
N SER A 58 -5.98 -21.34 -6.11
CA SER A 58 -5.71 -21.71 -7.51
C SER A 58 -4.26 -21.46 -7.93
N ASN A 59 -3.60 -20.51 -7.26
CA ASN A 59 -2.20 -20.20 -7.48
C ASN A 59 -1.25 -20.83 -6.43
N GLN A 60 -1.72 -21.76 -5.59
CA GLN A 60 -0.89 -22.45 -4.59
C GLN A 60 -0.15 -21.48 -3.64
N LEU A 61 -0.74 -20.31 -3.40
CA LEU A 61 -0.25 -19.33 -2.41
C LEU A 61 -0.82 -19.57 -1.01
N ALA A 62 -1.85 -20.39 -0.87
CA ALA A 62 -2.35 -20.96 0.37
C ALA A 62 -3.04 -22.29 0.06
N ASP A 63 -3.06 -23.21 0.99
CA ASP A 63 -3.90 -24.39 0.92
C ASP A 63 -5.36 -24.09 1.28
N ALA A 64 -6.27 -24.98 0.87
CA ALA A 64 -7.71 -24.78 1.08
C ALA A 64 -8.08 -24.75 2.57
N GLU A 65 -7.46 -25.58 3.41
CA GLU A 65 -7.74 -25.64 4.85
C GLU A 65 -7.36 -24.32 5.55
N THR A 66 -6.19 -23.77 5.26
CA THR A 66 -5.73 -22.45 5.75
C THR A 66 -6.70 -21.35 5.35
N VAL A 67 -7.16 -21.37 4.09
CA VAL A 67 -8.12 -20.38 3.57
C VAL A 67 -9.48 -20.52 4.26
N ASP A 68 -10.00 -21.74 4.42
CA ASP A 68 -11.28 -21.98 5.08
C ASP A 68 -11.26 -21.49 6.55
N HIS A 69 -10.16 -21.75 7.25
CA HIS A 69 -9.95 -21.22 8.60
C HIS A 69 -9.90 -19.68 8.62
N ALA A 70 -9.28 -19.05 7.65
CA ALA A 70 -9.25 -17.60 7.52
C ALA A 70 -10.66 -17.03 7.22
N LEU A 71 -11.38 -17.64 6.29
CA LEU A 71 -12.76 -17.23 5.96
C LEU A 71 -13.72 -17.36 7.15
N ALA A 72 -13.53 -18.36 8.01
CA ALA A 72 -14.31 -18.52 9.23
C ALA A 72 -14.06 -17.40 10.28
N ARG A 73 -12.92 -16.70 10.20
CA ARG A 73 -12.58 -15.54 11.04
C ARG A 73 -13.07 -14.21 10.46
N LEU A 74 -13.66 -14.22 9.27
CA LEU A 74 -14.12 -13.01 8.58
C LEU A 74 -15.63 -12.83 8.73
N SER A 75 -16.01 -11.62 9.08
CA SER A 75 -17.39 -11.17 9.10
C SER A 75 -17.54 -9.80 8.46
N ALA A 76 -18.77 -9.36 8.22
CA ALA A 76 -19.03 -8.00 7.77
C ALA A 76 -20.21 -7.40 8.54
N SER A 77 -20.16 -6.07 8.74
CA SER A 77 -21.14 -5.33 9.52
C SER A 77 -21.35 -3.93 8.94
N THR A 78 -22.47 -3.32 9.29
CA THR A 78 -22.72 -1.88 9.11
C THR A 78 -22.63 -1.11 10.42
N ALA A 79 -22.48 -1.80 11.56
CA ALA A 79 -22.47 -1.25 12.91
C ALA A 79 -21.02 -0.88 13.33
N LEU A 80 -20.55 0.31 12.88
CA LEU A 80 -19.19 0.77 13.16
C LEU A 80 -18.87 0.83 14.64
N GLU A 81 -19.76 1.41 15.45
CA GLU A 81 -19.54 1.62 16.89
C GLU A 81 -19.39 0.29 17.64
N GLN A 82 -20.25 -0.67 17.31
CA GLN A 82 -20.19 -2.00 17.92
C GLN A 82 -18.90 -2.74 17.53
N ALA A 83 -18.50 -2.67 16.26
CA ALA A 83 -17.32 -3.34 15.75
C ALA A 83 -16.04 -2.71 16.34
N ALA A 84 -15.88 -1.39 16.23
CA ALA A 84 -14.71 -0.68 16.70
C ALA A 84 -14.59 -0.66 18.23
N GLY A 85 -15.72 -0.65 18.96
CA GLY A 85 -15.75 -0.64 20.44
C GLY A 85 -15.19 -1.91 21.11
N SER A 86 -14.91 -2.96 20.35
CA SER A 86 -14.29 -4.19 20.85
C SER A 86 -13.06 -4.65 20.07
N ALA A 87 -12.52 -3.78 19.20
CA ALA A 87 -11.37 -4.07 18.35
C ALA A 87 -10.05 -3.76 19.07
N ASP A 88 -9.03 -4.58 18.81
CA ASP A 88 -7.65 -4.30 19.18
C ASP A 88 -6.93 -3.48 18.08
N LEU A 89 -7.42 -3.58 16.83
CA LEU A 89 -6.88 -2.89 15.67
C LEU A 89 -8.02 -2.42 14.76
N VAL A 90 -7.97 -1.17 14.34
CA VAL A 90 -8.84 -0.62 13.29
C VAL A 90 -7.99 -0.14 12.13
N ILE A 91 -8.24 -0.66 10.91
CA ILE A 91 -7.61 -0.17 9.68
C ILE A 91 -8.68 0.52 8.83
N GLU A 92 -8.51 1.81 8.60
CA GLU A 92 -9.38 2.59 7.73
C GLU A 92 -8.86 2.52 6.28
N SER A 93 -9.75 2.13 5.36
CA SER A 93 -9.49 2.02 3.92
C SER A 93 -10.67 2.59 3.12
N GLY A 94 -11.13 3.78 3.50
CA GLY A 94 -12.20 4.55 2.88
C GLY A 94 -11.69 5.53 1.83
N PRO A 95 -12.52 6.55 1.47
CA PRO A 95 -12.16 7.58 0.50
C PRO A 95 -10.92 8.38 0.91
N GLU A 96 -10.13 8.81 -0.08
CA GLU A 96 -8.94 9.64 0.13
C GLU A 96 -9.35 11.11 0.27
N ASP A 97 -10.06 11.42 1.35
CA ASP A 97 -10.56 12.74 1.72
C ASP A 97 -10.17 13.06 3.16
N LEU A 98 -9.47 14.18 3.35
CA LEU A 98 -8.91 14.55 4.65
C LEU A 98 -10.01 14.82 5.68
N LEU A 99 -11.08 15.53 5.30
CA LEU A 99 -12.16 15.88 6.23
C LEU A 99 -12.94 14.66 6.68
N TYR A 100 -13.20 13.74 5.74
CA TYR A 100 -13.79 12.43 6.04
C TYR A 100 -12.93 11.66 7.04
N LYS A 101 -11.62 11.52 6.76
CA LYS A 101 -10.72 10.78 7.64
C LYS A 101 -10.58 11.43 9.01
N GLN A 102 -10.48 12.77 9.10
CA GLN A 102 -10.45 13.48 10.37
C GLN A 102 -11.69 13.21 11.22
N SER A 103 -12.88 13.30 10.63
CA SER A 103 -14.13 13.05 11.34
C SER A 103 -14.26 11.60 11.78
N LEU A 104 -13.83 10.66 10.93
CA LEU A 104 -13.85 9.25 11.26
C LEU A 104 -12.85 8.90 12.39
N PHE A 105 -11.62 9.41 12.33
CA PHE A 105 -10.61 9.15 13.36
C PHE A 105 -10.99 9.80 14.70
N GLU A 106 -11.59 10.99 14.70
CA GLU A 106 -12.16 11.61 15.90
C GLU A 106 -13.27 10.73 16.53
N GLN A 107 -14.12 10.10 15.71
CA GLN A 107 -15.12 9.14 16.19
C GLN A 107 -14.45 7.88 16.73
N LEU A 108 -13.52 7.28 15.99
CA LEU A 108 -12.81 6.06 16.37
C LEU A 108 -12.03 6.24 17.68
N ASP A 109 -11.39 7.41 17.86
CA ASP A 109 -10.65 7.72 19.09
C ASP A 109 -11.54 7.69 20.35
N ARG A 110 -12.82 8.07 20.20
CA ARG A 110 -13.80 8.06 21.30
C ARG A 110 -14.41 6.69 21.57
N ILE A 111 -14.65 5.88 20.51
CA ILE A 111 -15.42 4.63 20.65
C ILE A 111 -14.54 3.40 20.81
N SER A 112 -13.29 3.42 20.32
CA SER A 112 -12.39 2.27 20.41
C SER A 112 -11.74 2.17 21.80
N PRO A 113 -11.40 0.94 22.26
CA PRO A 113 -10.65 0.76 23.51
C PRO A 113 -9.39 1.64 23.53
N PRO A 114 -8.95 2.14 24.69
CA PRO A 114 -7.75 2.99 24.79
C PRO A 114 -6.48 2.30 24.28
N THR A 115 -6.44 0.98 24.30
CA THR A 115 -5.31 0.15 23.83
C THR A 115 -5.39 -0.20 22.35
N ALA A 116 -6.49 0.14 21.66
CA ALA A 116 -6.69 -0.20 20.26
C ALA A 116 -5.80 0.64 19.35
N ILE A 117 -5.14 0.01 18.41
CA ILE A 117 -4.36 0.70 17.35
C ILE A 117 -5.34 1.20 16.29
N LEU A 118 -5.19 2.47 15.90
CA LEU A 118 -5.97 3.11 14.84
C LEU A 118 -5.06 3.42 13.66
N ALA A 119 -5.27 2.77 12.52
CA ALA A 119 -4.41 2.92 11.35
C ALA A 119 -5.21 3.39 10.12
N SER A 120 -4.64 4.27 9.32
CA SER A 120 -5.19 4.63 8.01
C SER A 120 -4.40 3.95 6.89
N ASN A 121 -5.10 3.42 5.88
CA ASN A 121 -4.49 2.91 4.65
C ASN A 121 -4.35 4.02 3.59
N THR A 122 -4.24 5.28 4.01
CA THR A 122 -4.03 6.40 3.09
C THR A 122 -2.72 6.26 2.31
N SER A 123 -2.74 6.64 1.04
CA SER A 123 -1.56 6.63 0.18
C SER A 123 -0.80 7.96 0.17
N SER A 124 -1.46 9.07 0.54
CA SER A 124 -0.92 10.40 0.29
C SER A 124 -1.14 11.40 1.43
N LEU A 125 -2.20 11.21 2.23
CA LEU A 125 -2.55 12.16 3.29
C LEU A 125 -1.65 11.97 4.52
N SER A 126 -1.30 13.10 5.15
CA SER A 126 -0.54 13.13 6.39
C SER A 126 -1.33 12.53 7.54
N ILE A 127 -0.76 11.56 8.23
CA ILE A 127 -1.38 10.95 9.41
C ILE A 127 -1.47 11.95 10.57
N THR A 128 -0.53 12.88 10.67
CA THR A 128 -0.58 13.99 11.61
C THR A 128 -1.82 14.86 11.38
N GLN A 129 -2.14 15.16 10.11
CA GLN A 129 -3.34 15.90 9.77
C GLN A 129 -4.62 15.09 10.01
N ILE A 130 -4.63 13.81 9.69
CA ILE A 130 -5.76 12.91 9.96
C ILE A 130 -6.06 12.87 11.46
N ALA A 131 -5.04 12.71 12.29
CA ALA A 131 -5.15 12.63 13.75
C ALA A 131 -5.37 13.98 14.45
N SER A 132 -5.44 15.11 13.72
CA SER A 132 -5.42 16.46 14.32
C SER A 132 -6.57 16.74 15.29
N ARG A 133 -7.71 16.03 15.16
CA ARG A 133 -8.88 16.16 16.03
C ARG A 133 -8.95 15.12 17.15
N CYS A 134 -7.99 14.18 17.18
CA CYS A 134 -7.94 13.10 18.16
C CYS A 134 -7.25 13.54 19.46
N GLN A 135 -7.65 12.95 20.58
CA GLN A 135 -7.05 13.18 21.89
C GLN A 135 -5.89 12.20 22.16
N HIS A 136 -6.02 10.94 21.74
CA HIS A 136 -5.02 9.87 21.96
C HIS A 136 -4.29 9.57 20.64
N ARG A 137 -3.34 10.44 20.26
CA ARG A 137 -2.61 10.36 18.99
C ARG A 137 -1.48 9.35 19.01
N ASP A 138 -1.06 8.94 20.20
CA ASP A 138 0.02 7.98 20.46
C ASP A 138 -0.22 6.59 19.84
N ARG A 139 -1.49 6.24 19.63
CA ARG A 139 -1.94 4.97 19.01
C ARG A 139 -2.38 5.09 17.55
N ILE A 140 -2.16 6.26 16.95
CA ILE A 140 -2.60 6.54 15.58
C ILE A 140 -1.40 6.57 14.63
N MET A 141 -1.51 5.83 13.51
CA MET A 141 -0.46 5.74 12.49
C MET A 141 -1.03 5.40 11.12
N THR A 142 -0.23 5.48 10.09
CA THR A 142 -0.57 4.90 8.78
C THR A 142 -0.15 3.44 8.74
N ALA A 143 -0.98 2.59 8.11
CA ALA A 143 -0.62 1.26 7.65
C ALA A 143 -0.95 1.17 6.15
N HIS A 144 -0.02 1.64 5.33
CA HIS A 144 -0.21 1.74 3.88
C HIS A 144 0.11 0.41 3.21
N PHE A 145 -0.93 -0.31 2.83
CA PHE A 145 -0.83 -1.51 2.01
C PHE A 145 -0.74 -1.15 0.53
N TRP A 146 0.08 -1.88 -0.20
CA TRP A 146 0.20 -1.73 -1.63
C TRP A 146 -0.76 -2.66 -2.39
N ASN A 147 -1.25 -2.18 -3.53
CA ASN A 147 -2.25 -2.91 -4.35
C ASN A 147 -1.57 -3.87 -5.35
N PRO A 148 -1.98 -5.16 -5.40
CA PRO A 148 -2.97 -5.85 -4.57
C PRO A 148 -2.44 -6.26 -3.19
N PRO A 149 -3.23 -6.06 -2.10
CA PRO A 149 -2.71 -6.27 -0.75
C PRO A 149 -2.33 -7.72 -0.43
N LEU A 150 -2.86 -8.69 -1.15
CA LEU A 150 -2.50 -10.11 -1.00
C LEU A 150 -1.19 -10.46 -1.71
N LEU A 151 -0.87 -9.79 -2.82
CA LEU A 151 0.29 -10.12 -3.66
C LEU A 151 1.49 -9.23 -3.39
N VAL A 152 1.29 -7.99 -2.95
CA VAL A 152 2.40 -7.10 -2.59
C VAL A 152 2.67 -7.23 -1.09
N PRO A 153 3.85 -7.72 -0.68
CA PRO A 153 4.14 -7.95 0.74
C PRO A 153 4.38 -6.65 1.53
N LEU A 154 4.81 -5.57 0.88
CA LEU A 154 5.15 -4.32 1.54
C LEU A 154 3.94 -3.69 2.26
N VAL A 155 4.17 -3.28 3.53
CA VAL A 155 3.29 -2.36 4.26
C VAL A 155 4.14 -1.29 4.90
N GLU A 156 3.82 -0.02 4.66
CA GLU A 156 4.51 1.11 5.26
C GLU A 156 3.79 1.55 6.54
N ILE A 157 4.47 1.45 7.66
CA ILE A 157 3.98 1.99 8.94
C ILE A 157 4.55 3.38 9.10
N VAL A 158 3.70 4.42 8.97
CA VAL A 158 4.14 5.81 9.07
C VAL A 158 3.73 6.37 10.42
N CYS A 159 4.73 6.80 11.18
CA CYS A 159 4.54 7.43 12.49
C CYS A 159 4.52 8.94 12.37
N SER A 160 3.65 9.59 13.15
CA SER A 160 3.75 11.00 13.47
C SER A 160 4.73 11.20 14.64
N ASP A 161 4.97 12.46 14.99
CA ASP A 161 5.79 12.78 16.19
C ASP A 161 5.07 12.39 17.50
N ASP A 162 3.74 12.20 17.46
CA ASP A 162 2.92 11.79 18.60
C ASP A 162 2.84 10.26 18.76
N THR A 163 3.13 9.48 17.71
CA THR A 163 2.96 8.01 17.70
C THR A 163 3.91 7.32 18.69
N ASP A 164 3.39 6.50 19.59
CA ASP A 164 4.21 5.69 20.49
C ASP A 164 4.98 4.61 19.69
N PRO A 165 6.32 4.61 19.75
CA PRO A 165 7.13 3.62 19.05
C PRO A 165 6.83 2.17 19.43
N LEU A 166 6.38 1.89 20.66
CA LEU A 166 6.02 0.54 21.11
C LEU A 166 4.73 0.08 20.44
N VAL A 167 3.74 0.95 20.34
CA VAL A 167 2.48 0.66 19.65
C VAL A 167 2.71 0.43 18.16
N ALA A 168 3.61 1.21 17.55
CA ALA A 168 3.99 1.01 16.16
C ALA A 168 4.75 -0.33 15.93
N ASP A 169 5.56 -0.75 16.90
CA ASP A 169 6.28 -2.04 16.86
C ASP A 169 5.32 -3.23 17.06
N ASP A 170 4.27 -3.09 17.86
CA ASP A 170 3.20 -4.09 17.99
C ASP A 170 2.50 -4.31 16.64
N LEU A 171 2.13 -3.23 15.94
CA LEU A 171 1.55 -3.34 14.59
C LEU A 171 2.52 -3.97 13.60
N ARG A 172 3.81 -3.59 13.64
CA ARG A 172 4.86 -4.17 12.80
C ARG A 172 4.97 -5.68 13.03
N THR A 173 4.97 -6.10 14.27
CA THR A 173 5.07 -7.52 14.65
C THR A 173 3.86 -8.31 14.15
N LEU A 174 2.65 -7.78 14.33
CA LEU A 174 1.44 -8.40 13.81
C LEU A 174 1.48 -8.55 12.28
N LEU A 175 1.81 -7.48 11.56
CA LEU A 175 1.83 -7.50 10.09
C LEU A 175 2.89 -8.48 9.56
N ALA A 176 4.05 -8.58 10.22
CA ALA A 176 5.05 -9.59 9.90
C ALA A 176 4.51 -11.02 10.12
N ALA A 177 3.81 -11.27 11.22
CA ALA A 177 3.15 -12.55 11.46
C ALA A 177 2.04 -12.87 10.44
N CYS A 178 1.41 -11.84 9.86
CA CYS A 178 0.47 -11.97 8.75
C CYS A 178 1.16 -12.18 7.37
N GLY A 179 2.46 -12.42 7.33
CA GLY A 179 3.22 -12.65 6.10
C GLY A 179 3.51 -11.39 5.29
N LYS A 180 3.41 -10.21 5.92
CA LYS A 180 3.81 -8.94 5.31
C LYS A 180 5.26 -8.59 5.62
N VAL A 181 5.80 -7.64 4.85
CA VAL A 181 7.11 -7.02 5.07
C VAL A 181 6.85 -5.57 5.50
N PRO A 182 6.61 -5.33 6.80
CA PRO A 182 6.36 -3.99 7.29
C PRO A 182 7.66 -3.19 7.37
N VAL A 183 7.65 -1.96 6.86
CA VAL A 183 8.76 -1.01 6.96
C VAL A 183 8.33 0.20 7.79
N MET A 184 9.23 0.69 8.66
CA MET A 184 8.96 1.83 9.52
C MET A 184 9.36 3.13 8.84
N VAL A 185 8.39 4.03 8.66
CA VAL A 185 8.61 5.41 8.20
C VAL A 185 8.51 6.33 9.42
N ARG A 186 9.65 6.77 9.92
CA ARG A 186 9.77 7.44 11.23
C ARG A 186 9.31 8.88 11.26
N LYS A 187 8.97 9.48 10.10
CA LYS A 187 8.49 10.85 10.00
C LYS A 187 7.40 10.93 8.95
N ASP A 188 6.30 11.51 9.33
CA ASP A 188 5.19 11.78 8.42
C ASP A 188 5.61 12.83 7.38
N ARG A 189 5.72 12.39 6.13
CA ARG A 189 6.06 13.22 4.97
C ARG A 189 5.18 12.85 3.79
N PRO A 190 4.81 13.80 2.93
CA PRO A 190 4.02 13.53 1.73
C PRO A 190 4.64 12.42 0.87
N GLY A 191 3.82 11.42 0.47
CA GLY A 191 4.25 10.28 -0.32
C GLY A 191 5.01 9.20 0.45
N GLN A 192 5.08 9.31 1.77
CA GLN A 192 5.63 8.28 2.68
C GLN A 192 7.05 7.84 2.29
N LEU A 193 7.29 6.59 1.94
CA LEU A 193 8.59 6.07 1.47
C LEU A 193 8.54 5.63 0.01
N GLY A 194 7.72 4.64 -0.33
CA GLY A 194 7.68 4.03 -1.66
C GLY A 194 7.16 4.99 -2.72
N ASN A 195 6.08 5.73 -2.43
CA ASN A 195 5.57 6.73 -3.37
C ASN A 195 6.58 7.86 -3.63
N ARG A 196 7.40 8.24 -2.64
CA ARG A 196 8.48 9.24 -2.88
C ARG A 196 9.50 8.75 -3.89
N LEU A 197 9.96 7.49 -3.73
CA LEU A 197 10.90 6.87 -4.67
C LEU A 197 10.27 6.72 -6.05
N GLN A 198 9.01 6.27 -6.12
CA GLN A 198 8.29 6.12 -7.38
C GLN A 198 8.08 7.46 -8.08
N VAL A 199 7.68 8.51 -7.37
CA VAL A 199 7.50 9.86 -7.93
C VAL A 199 8.82 10.45 -8.42
N ALA A 200 9.94 10.21 -7.73
CA ALA A 200 11.25 10.63 -8.21
C ALA A 200 11.59 10.03 -9.59
N MET A 201 11.34 8.73 -9.78
CA MET A 201 11.53 8.06 -11.07
C MET A 201 10.56 8.55 -12.14
N ILE A 202 9.26 8.73 -11.81
CA ILE A 202 8.26 9.23 -12.77
C ILE A 202 8.60 10.64 -13.24
N ARG A 203 9.07 11.50 -12.34
CA ARG A 203 9.46 12.89 -12.70
C ARG A 203 10.56 12.89 -13.73
N GLU A 204 11.60 12.09 -13.50
CA GLU A 204 12.72 11.97 -14.44
C GLU A 204 12.28 11.35 -15.76
N ALA A 205 11.49 10.25 -15.72
CA ALA A 205 10.96 9.62 -16.92
C ALA A 205 10.14 10.59 -17.79
N ALA A 206 9.26 11.40 -17.19
CA ALA A 206 8.47 12.39 -17.91
C ALA A 206 9.33 13.51 -18.50
N TYR A 207 10.40 13.91 -17.83
CA TYR A 207 11.39 14.87 -18.34
C TYR A 207 12.16 14.29 -19.56
N MET A 208 12.64 13.05 -19.45
CA MET A 208 13.36 12.37 -20.53
C MET A 208 12.49 12.26 -21.80
N ILE A 209 11.19 12.00 -21.67
CA ILE A 209 10.27 11.97 -22.81
C ILE A 209 10.12 13.37 -23.42
N ALA A 210 9.95 14.40 -22.59
CA ALA A 210 9.76 15.77 -23.04
C ALA A 210 10.98 16.30 -23.83
N GLU A 211 12.19 15.97 -23.37
CA GLU A 211 13.45 16.35 -24.02
C GLU A 211 13.84 15.44 -25.20
N GLY A 212 13.02 14.42 -25.50
CA GLY A 212 13.33 13.47 -26.58
C GLY A 212 14.55 12.59 -26.32
N ILE A 213 14.93 12.41 -25.04
CA ILE A 213 16.07 11.55 -24.65
C ILE A 213 15.72 10.08 -24.89
N ALA A 214 14.48 9.67 -24.56
CA ALA A 214 13.98 8.31 -24.77
C ALA A 214 12.46 8.29 -24.97
N THR A 215 11.96 7.22 -25.58
CA THR A 215 10.51 6.94 -25.65
C THR A 215 9.99 6.36 -24.34
N ALA A 216 8.68 6.42 -24.13
CA ALA A 216 8.05 5.77 -22.96
C ALA A 216 8.31 4.26 -22.95
N GLU A 217 8.31 3.63 -24.14
CA GLU A 217 8.62 2.22 -24.34
C GLU A 217 10.05 1.87 -23.90
N ASP A 218 11.04 2.66 -24.33
CA ASP A 218 12.44 2.42 -23.98
C ASP A 218 12.72 2.60 -22.51
N ILE A 219 12.06 3.58 -21.85
CA ILE A 219 12.16 3.81 -20.41
C ILE A 219 11.62 2.60 -19.65
N ASP A 220 10.41 2.11 -20.00
CA ASP A 220 9.83 0.92 -19.38
C ASP A 220 10.70 -0.32 -19.59
N LEU A 221 11.25 -0.52 -20.80
CA LEU A 221 12.16 -1.63 -21.10
C LEU A 221 13.44 -1.55 -20.26
N ALA A 222 14.04 -0.35 -20.13
CA ALA A 222 15.23 -0.14 -19.32
C ALA A 222 14.99 -0.45 -17.84
N ILE A 223 13.82 -0.04 -17.28
CA ILE A 223 13.45 -0.35 -15.90
C ILE A 223 13.22 -1.86 -15.75
N GLN A 224 12.43 -2.48 -16.61
CA GLN A 224 12.05 -3.89 -16.49
C GLN A 224 13.24 -4.83 -16.65
N ASN A 225 14.18 -4.53 -17.54
CA ASN A 225 15.30 -5.43 -17.85
C ASN A 225 16.64 -5.00 -17.23
N GLY A 226 16.66 -3.84 -16.58
CA GLY A 226 17.85 -3.27 -15.93
C GLY A 226 17.70 -3.22 -14.42
N LEU A 227 17.48 -2.02 -13.90
CA LEU A 227 17.49 -1.75 -12.47
C LEU A 227 16.36 -2.49 -11.71
N GLY A 228 15.16 -2.55 -12.28
CA GLY A 228 14.00 -3.19 -11.64
C GLY A 228 14.16 -4.69 -11.46
N LEU A 229 14.84 -5.37 -12.39
CA LEU A 229 15.11 -6.82 -12.30
C LEU A 229 16.01 -7.18 -11.10
N ARG A 230 16.90 -6.28 -10.68
CA ARG A 230 17.85 -6.51 -9.58
C ARG A 230 17.28 -6.19 -8.21
N PHE A 231 16.34 -5.25 -8.11
CA PHE A 231 15.82 -4.76 -6.83
C PHE A 231 15.23 -5.86 -5.93
N PRO A 232 14.51 -6.87 -6.43
CA PRO A 232 14.04 -7.96 -5.58
C PRO A 232 15.16 -8.80 -4.95
N ALA A 233 16.34 -8.83 -5.56
CA ALA A 233 17.47 -9.62 -5.08
C ALA A 233 18.21 -8.94 -3.92
N TYR A 234 18.43 -7.61 -3.97
CA TYR A 234 19.23 -6.93 -2.95
C TYR A 234 18.99 -5.43 -2.77
N GLY A 235 17.92 -4.90 -3.34
CA GLY A 235 17.53 -3.50 -3.15
C GLY A 235 18.48 -2.46 -3.76
N LEU A 236 18.10 -1.19 -3.66
CA LEU A 236 18.82 -0.08 -4.25
C LEU A 236 20.13 0.22 -3.52
N LEU A 237 20.09 0.37 -2.20
CA LEU A 237 21.25 0.84 -1.40
C LEU A 237 22.32 -0.24 -1.27
N THR A 238 21.93 -1.49 -1.05
CA THR A 238 22.86 -2.62 -1.04
C THR A 238 23.63 -2.74 -2.36
N HIS A 239 22.98 -2.40 -3.48
CA HIS A 239 23.67 -2.34 -4.77
C HIS A 239 24.79 -1.28 -4.76
N GLN A 240 24.52 -0.08 -4.22
CA GLN A 240 25.52 0.98 -4.16
C GLN A 240 26.71 0.63 -3.25
N ASP A 241 26.45 -0.04 -2.12
CA ASP A 241 27.54 -0.54 -1.26
C ASP A 241 28.41 -1.58 -1.99
N ASN A 242 27.80 -2.46 -2.79
CA ASN A 242 28.55 -3.45 -3.58
C ASN A 242 29.38 -2.81 -4.71
N VAL A 243 28.91 -1.72 -5.29
CA VAL A 243 29.60 -0.97 -6.37
C VAL A 243 30.75 -0.13 -5.80
N GLY A 244 30.60 0.35 -4.59
CA GLY A 244 31.50 1.31 -3.92
C GLY A 244 30.92 2.72 -3.89
N LEU A 245 30.90 3.31 -2.68
CA LEU A 245 30.29 4.63 -2.48
C LEU A 245 31.10 5.76 -3.10
N ASP A 246 32.39 5.59 -3.32
CA ASP A 246 33.26 6.52 -4.04
C ASP A 246 32.84 6.64 -5.51
N LEU A 247 32.64 5.51 -6.20
CA LEU A 247 32.11 5.50 -7.57
C LEU A 247 30.67 6.01 -7.60
N THR A 248 29.82 5.59 -6.65
CA THR A 248 28.45 6.09 -6.52
C THR A 248 28.42 7.62 -6.39
N LEU A 249 29.32 8.19 -5.56
CA LEU A 249 29.41 9.65 -5.39
C LEU A 249 29.83 10.35 -6.70
N ALA A 250 30.85 9.80 -7.38
CA ALA A 250 31.32 10.38 -8.66
C ALA A 250 30.24 10.39 -9.74
N VAL A 251 29.52 9.27 -9.89
CA VAL A 251 28.39 9.17 -10.84
C VAL A 251 27.27 10.14 -10.46
N ASN A 252 26.88 10.20 -9.20
CA ASN A 252 25.84 11.12 -8.73
C ASN A 252 26.24 12.59 -8.96
N ALA A 253 27.48 12.95 -8.65
CA ALA A 253 27.98 14.32 -8.84
C ALA A 253 27.88 14.79 -10.31
N TYR A 254 28.08 13.88 -11.25
CA TYR A 254 27.96 14.15 -12.68
C TYR A 254 26.51 14.18 -13.16
N VAL A 255 25.76 13.09 -12.91
CA VAL A 255 24.40 12.90 -13.44
C VAL A 255 23.41 13.86 -12.81
N SER A 256 23.52 14.15 -11.50
CA SER A 256 22.57 15.04 -10.80
C SER A 256 22.53 16.47 -11.36
N GLN A 257 23.51 16.87 -12.16
CA GLN A 257 23.53 18.20 -12.76
C GLN A 257 22.47 18.35 -13.87
N ASP A 258 22.10 17.25 -14.51
CA ASP A 258 21.18 17.18 -15.64
C ASP A 258 19.79 16.65 -15.29
N LEU A 259 19.59 16.10 -14.07
CA LEU A 259 18.29 15.60 -13.65
C LEU A 259 17.25 16.71 -13.46
N TYR A 260 15.98 16.37 -13.67
CA TYR A 260 14.85 17.28 -13.45
C TYR A 260 14.78 17.79 -12.01
N ARG A 261 14.87 19.12 -11.81
CA ARG A 261 15.00 19.77 -10.48
C ARG A 261 13.78 20.55 -10.01
N SER A 262 12.78 20.80 -10.89
CA SER A 262 11.62 21.60 -10.48
C SER A 262 10.86 20.93 -9.33
N PRO A 263 10.37 21.68 -8.33
CA PRO A 263 9.47 21.15 -7.30
C PRO A 263 8.09 20.81 -7.86
N ASP A 264 7.74 21.37 -9.01
CA ASP A 264 6.46 21.17 -9.67
C ASP A 264 6.42 19.86 -10.48
N PRO A 265 5.22 19.29 -10.73
CA PRO A 265 5.09 18.19 -11.68
C PRO A 265 5.65 18.54 -13.06
N PRO A 266 6.28 17.60 -13.77
CA PRO A 266 6.86 17.85 -15.09
C PRO A 266 5.83 18.45 -16.08
N PRO A 267 6.22 19.44 -16.90
CA PRO A 267 5.32 20.05 -17.89
C PRO A 267 4.63 19.03 -18.78
N TYR A 268 5.37 18.03 -19.28
CA TYR A 268 4.82 16.97 -20.11
C TYR A 268 3.66 16.21 -19.46
N LEU A 269 3.77 15.89 -18.17
CA LEU A 269 2.67 15.22 -17.44
C LEU A 269 1.43 16.13 -17.34
N ARG A 270 1.63 17.44 -17.10
CA ARG A 270 0.52 18.41 -17.09
C ARG A 270 -0.14 18.55 -18.47
N GLU A 271 0.64 18.53 -19.54
CA GLU A 271 0.13 18.59 -20.91
C GLU A 271 -0.72 17.36 -21.25
N LEU A 272 -0.28 16.15 -20.88
CA LEU A 272 -1.09 14.94 -21.03
C LEU A 272 -2.45 15.10 -20.36
N VAL A 273 -2.46 15.53 -19.10
CA VAL A 273 -3.71 15.72 -18.33
C VAL A 273 -4.56 16.82 -18.96
N ALA A 274 -3.99 17.95 -19.38
CA ALA A 274 -4.72 19.05 -20.00
C ALA A 274 -5.36 18.67 -21.33
N ARG A 275 -4.75 17.76 -22.11
CA ARG A 275 -5.33 17.20 -23.35
C ARG A 275 -6.40 16.12 -23.10
N GLY A 276 -6.61 15.69 -21.85
CA GLY A 276 -7.50 14.59 -21.52
C GLY A 276 -6.87 13.20 -21.74
N ASP A 277 -5.56 13.11 -21.94
CA ASP A 277 -4.81 11.85 -22.09
C ASP A 277 -4.57 11.23 -20.69
N LEU A 278 -5.61 10.63 -20.07
CA LEU A 278 -5.62 10.15 -18.70
C LEU A 278 -5.25 8.66 -18.56
N GLY A 279 -4.56 8.11 -19.53
CA GLY A 279 -4.16 6.70 -19.58
C GLY A 279 -5.31 5.77 -19.95
N VAL A 280 -5.39 4.60 -19.32
CA VAL A 280 -6.43 3.58 -19.57
C VAL A 280 -7.87 4.15 -19.49
N LYS A 281 -8.11 5.15 -18.65
CA LYS A 281 -9.45 5.75 -18.49
C LYS A 281 -9.98 6.38 -19.78
N THR A 282 -9.12 6.90 -20.63
CA THR A 282 -9.45 7.63 -21.85
C THR A 282 -8.87 6.98 -23.10
N GLY A 283 -8.19 5.83 -22.97
CA GLY A 283 -7.56 5.11 -24.07
C GLY A 283 -6.19 5.67 -24.46
N LYS A 284 -5.73 6.76 -23.86
CA LYS A 284 -4.44 7.39 -24.17
C LYS A 284 -3.79 8.03 -22.95
N GLY A 285 -2.46 7.97 -22.87
CA GLY A 285 -1.65 8.57 -21.81
C GLY A 285 -0.19 8.60 -22.23
N PHE A 286 0.73 8.09 -21.43
CA PHE A 286 2.11 7.82 -21.89
C PHE A 286 2.12 6.84 -23.07
N PHE A 287 1.13 5.97 -23.13
CA PHE A 287 0.93 4.99 -24.19
C PHE A 287 -0.44 5.14 -24.83
N ASP A 288 -0.57 4.66 -26.06
CA ASP A 288 -1.85 4.40 -26.69
C ASP A 288 -2.41 3.06 -26.16
N TRP A 289 -3.64 3.08 -25.64
CA TRP A 289 -4.31 1.92 -25.05
C TRP A 289 -5.42 1.37 -25.97
N THR A 290 -5.57 1.88 -27.18
CA THR A 290 -6.56 1.37 -28.14
C THR A 290 -6.22 -0.05 -28.57
N ASP A 291 -4.91 -0.33 -28.77
CA ASP A 291 -4.40 -1.64 -29.15
C ASP A 291 -3.72 -2.41 -27.99
N ARG A 292 -3.78 -1.87 -26.78
CA ARG A 292 -3.19 -2.46 -25.56
C ARG A 292 -4.28 -2.85 -24.57
N SER A 293 -4.26 -4.07 -24.07
CA SER A 293 -5.19 -4.54 -23.04
C SER A 293 -4.65 -4.19 -21.64
N ALA A 294 -5.37 -3.32 -20.93
CA ALA A 294 -5.11 -3.05 -19.52
C ALA A 294 -5.32 -4.28 -18.63
N GLY A 295 -6.24 -5.16 -19.02
CA GLY A 295 -6.47 -6.45 -18.35
C GLY A 295 -5.27 -7.37 -18.45
N GLU A 296 -4.69 -7.51 -19.64
CA GLU A 296 -3.47 -8.31 -19.85
C GLU A 296 -2.26 -7.73 -19.12
N ALA A 297 -2.11 -6.40 -19.08
CA ALA A 297 -1.03 -5.77 -18.32
C ALA A 297 -1.13 -6.07 -16.82
N LYS A 298 -2.34 -6.01 -16.25
CA LYS A 298 -2.59 -6.41 -14.86
C LYS A 298 -2.35 -7.89 -14.64
N ALA A 299 -2.81 -8.75 -15.54
CA ALA A 299 -2.61 -10.20 -15.44
C ALA A 299 -1.12 -10.56 -15.46
N ARG A 300 -0.31 -9.95 -16.35
CA ARG A 300 1.15 -10.15 -16.38
C ARG A 300 1.80 -9.73 -15.06
N ARG A 301 1.42 -8.56 -14.51
CA ARG A 301 1.90 -8.11 -13.19
C ARG A 301 1.57 -9.12 -12.10
N ASP A 302 0.32 -9.56 -12.04
CA ASP A 302 -0.14 -10.47 -10.98
C ASP A 302 0.54 -11.84 -11.10
N GLN A 303 0.71 -12.37 -12.32
CA GLN A 303 1.46 -13.60 -12.57
C GLN A 303 2.93 -13.50 -12.13
N PHE A 304 3.58 -12.36 -12.40
CA PHE A 304 4.95 -12.13 -11.95
C PHE A 304 5.04 -12.12 -10.43
N LEU A 305 4.14 -11.39 -9.75
CA LEU A 305 4.08 -11.33 -8.29
C LEU A 305 3.80 -12.71 -7.67
N ILE A 306 2.88 -13.49 -8.25
CA ILE A 306 2.58 -14.86 -7.82
C ILE A 306 3.82 -15.74 -7.96
N GLY A 307 4.50 -15.69 -9.09
CA GLY A 307 5.74 -16.44 -9.31
C GLY A 307 6.83 -16.10 -8.30
N PHE A 308 7.01 -14.82 -8.01
CA PHE A 308 7.94 -14.33 -7.00
C PHE A 308 7.59 -14.85 -5.58
N LEU A 309 6.34 -14.73 -5.18
CA LEU A 309 5.87 -15.22 -3.87
C LEU A 309 6.03 -16.73 -3.71
N ARG A 310 5.80 -17.51 -4.78
CA ARG A 310 6.04 -18.97 -4.77
C ARG A 310 7.50 -19.28 -4.57
N ALA A 311 8.39 -18.57 -5.27
CA ALA A 311 9.83 -18.80 -5.15
C ALA A 311 10.32 -18.53 -3.72
N GLN A 312 9.82 -17.47 -3.06
CA GLN A 312 10.18 -17.15 -1.68
C GLN A 312 9.73 -18.18 -0.64
N ARG A 313 8.67 -18.93 -0.91
CA ARG A 313 8.18 -19.99 0.01
C ARG A 313 8.98 -21.28 -0.05
N ASN A 314 9.70 -21.50 -1.14
CA ASN A 314 10.50 -22.69 -1.36
C ASN A 314 11.93 -22.57 -0.82
N HIS A 315 12.26 -21.43 -0.24
CA HIS A 315 13.50 -21.11 0.46
C HIS A 315 13.25 -20.87 1.95
#